data_ccbabc1abe8d82423c10e4dc19ad4392
#
_entry.id   ccbabc1abe8d82423c10e4dc19ad4392
#
_cell.length_a   1.000
_cell.length_b   1.000
_cell.length_c   1.000
_cell.angle_alpha   90.00
_cell.angle_beta   90.00
_cell.angle_gamma   90.00
#
_symmetry.space_group_name_H-M   'P 1'
#
loop_
_entity.id
_entity.type
_entity.pdbx_description
1 polymer ?
#
loop_
_entity_poly.entity_id
_entity_poly.type
_entity_poly.pdbx_seq_one_letter_code
_entity_poly.pdbx_strand_id
1 'polypeptide(L)'
;MSSRLGEILVKDSLISADQLKQALDYQKKNGGRLGTCLVKMGLVSDDDITAVLSRQYGVPSINLKFYEVDPLVIKLVPQETAIRYQIVPLSRVGSTLTIAMTDPTNVFAMDDIKFMTGFNVEPVVASESAISEAIHKFYGDVESVEELDKVMKDLAGDDASLELSAEEQEMDLATLEKAAEEAPIIKLVNLILTDAVKRGASDIHVEPYEKELRVRFRVDGILQNVMAPPMKLKDAITSRIKIMSKLDISEKRLPQDGRIMIKYLKDGKKKELDFRVSTVPTLFGEKIVLRLLDKENLRLDMTKLGFEQESLTKFERQILKPYGMVLVTGPTGSGKTNTLYSSVARLNTVETNIMTAEDPVEFQLAGINQVQMKEQIGLNFASALRAFLRQDPNIILVGEIRDFETAEIAVKAALTGHLVLSTLHTNDAPSTISRLMNMGIEPFLVATSVNLICAQRLVRRICSQCKEPLQILPQALRDAGYTPDESEKVIIHHGRGCATCNNTGYKGRVGLYEVMEINDELRELILVGASALELKKKALETGMITLRRSGLLKVALGHTTMEEVLRETVL
;
A
#
# COMPACT_ATOMS: atom_id res chain seq x y z
N MET A 1 32.18 25.67 -37.31
CA MET A 1 30.80 26.13 -37.68
C MET A 1 30.25 27.24 -36.79
N SER A 2 30.55 27.26 -35.47
CA SER A 2 30.03 28.30 -34.55
C SER A 2 30.51 29.72 -34.84
N SER A 3 31.73 29.91 -35.40
CA SER A 3 32.23 31.25 -35.74
C SER A 3 31.43 31.95 -36.85
N ARG A 4 30.96 31.20 -37.83
CA ARG A 4 30.26 31.75 -38.99
C ARG A 4 28.86 32.31 -38.65
N LEU A 5 28.08 31.64 -37.79
CA LEU A 5 26.78 32.14 -37.30
C LEU A 5 26.96 33.42 -36.46
N GLY A 6 27.97 33.44 -35.56
CA GLY A 6 28.25 34.60 -34.73
C GLY A 6 28.64 35.83 -35.54
N GLU A 7 29.47 35.65 -36.60
CA GLU A 7 29.88 36.73 -37.51
C GLU A 7 28.69 37.31 -38.31
N ILE A 8 27.73 36.46 -38.73
CA ILE A 8 26.52 36.90 -39.44
C ILE A 8 25.62 37.70 -38.50
N LEU A 9 25.41 37.25 -37.28
CA LEU A 9 24.61 37.93 -36.27
C LEU A 9 25.15 39.32 -35.92
N VAL A 10 26.49 39.46 -35.87
CA VAL A 10 27.14 40.78 -35.70
C VAL A 10 27.01 41.64 -36.95
N LYS A 11 27.14 41.08 -38.16
CA LYS A 11 26.98 41.77 -39.41
C LYS A 11 25.55 42.29 -39.63
N ASP A 12 24.56 41.50 -39.22
CA ASP A 12 23.13 41.87 -39.27
C ASP A 12 22.72 42.77 -38.08
N SER A 13 23.68 43.22 -37.27
CA SER A 13 23.48 44.12 -36.11
C SER A 13 22.51 43.57 -35.05
N LEU A 14 22.33 42.26 -34.99
CA LEU A 14 21.49 41.60 -33.99
C LEU A 14 22.20 41.46 -32.64
N ILE A 15 23.53 41.37 -32.65
CA ILE A 15 24.37 41.34 -31.44
C ILE A 15 25.63 42.21 -31.67
N SER A 16 26.22 42.68 -30.56
CA SER A 16 27.53 43.35 -30.61
C SER A 16 28.68 42.35 -30.58
N ALA A 17 29.89 42.76 -30.98
CA ALA A 17 31.08 41.93 -30.91
C ALA A 17 31.42 41.51 -29.47
N ASP A 18 31.15 42.38 -28.50
CA ASP A 18 31.35 42.07 -27.07
C ASP A 18 30.33 41.05 -26.56
N GLN A 19 29.08 41.12 -26.99
CA GLN A 19 28.05 40.15 -26.69
C GLN A 19 28.35 38.77 -27.28
N LEU A 20 28.88 38.75 -28.51
CA LEU A 20 29.36 37.51 -29.14
C LEU A 20 30.48 36.84 -28.30
N LYS A 21 31.42 37.64 -27.81
CA LYS A 21 32.51 37.15 -26.96
C LYS A 21 32.00 36.57 -25.66
N GLN A 22 31.08 37.24 -25.01
CA GLN A 22 30.40 36.74 -23.78
C GLN A 22 29.66 35.44 -24.03
N ALA A 23 28.94 35.30 -25.13
CA ALA A 23 28.23 34.09 -25.52
C ALA A 23 29.17 32.93 -25.83
N LEU A 24 30.33 33.18 -26.46
CA LEU A 24 31.36 32.17 -26.68
C LEU A 24 32.02 31.70 -25.38
N ASP A 25 32.23 32.61 -24.42
CA ASP A 25 32.76 32.25 -23.09
C ASP A 25 31.70 31.47 -22.25
N TYR A 26 30.42 31.83 -22.39
CA TYR A 26 29.30 31.09 -21.80
C TYR A 26 29.20 29.66 -22.39
N GLN A 27 29.34 29.55 -23.73
CA GLN A 27 29.36 28.27 -24.43
C GLN A 27 30.50 27.36 -23.98
N LYS A 28 31.71 27.90 -23.75
CA LYS A 28 32.86 27.15 -23.26
C LYS A 28 32.64 26.61 -21.85
N LYS A 29 31.92 27.33 -20.98
CA LYS A 29 31.64 26.94 -19.59
C LYS A 29 30.50 25.96 -19.46
N ASN A 30 29.41 26.14 -20.22
CA ASN A 30 28.15 25.42 -20.04
C ASN A 30 27.84 24.40 -21.16
N GLY A 31 28.67 24.37 -22.24
CA GLY A 31 28.40 23.55 -23.41
C GLY A 31 27.24 24.09 -24.26
N GLY A 32 26.81 23.32 -25.26
CA GLY A 32 25.69 23.63 -26.12
C GLY A 32 26.06 24.38 -27.42
N ARG A 33 25.06 24.69 -28.27
CA ARG A 33 25.25 25.46 -29.53
C ARG A 33 25.23 26.94 -29.25
N LEU A 34 25.98 27.72 -30.03
CA LEU A 34 26.09 29.19 -29.87
C LEU A 34 24.72 29.88 -29.92
N GLY A 35 23.84 29.48 -30.86
CA GLY A 35 22.48 30.03 -30.99
C GLY A 35 21.66 29.85 -29.73
N THR A 36 21.64 28.64 -29.17
CA THR A 36 20.93 28.31 -27.92
C THR A 36 21.48 29.08 -26.72
N CYS A 37 22.82 29.30 -26.67
CA CYS A 37 23.44 30.11 -25.62
C CYS A 37 23.02 31.59 -25.72
N LEU A 38 22.98 32.16 -26.92
CA LEU A 38 22.53 33.55 -27.17
C LEU A 38 21.06 33.75 -26.74
N VAL A 39 20.19 32.82 -27.06
CA VAL A 39 18.76 32.85 -26.65
C VAL A 39 18.63 32.75 -25.12
N LYS A 40 19.34 31.81 -24.47
CA LYS A 40 19.35 31.68 -23.01
C LYS A 40 19.87 32.91 -22.28
N MET A 41 20.80 33.64 -22.91
CA MET A 41 21.31 34.94 -22.40
C MET A 41 20.35 36.12 -22.68
N GLY A 42 19.24 35.89 -23.40
CA GLY A 42 18.26 36.92 -23.76
C GLY A 42 18.79 37.97 -24.76
N LEU A 43 19.86 37.63 -25.50
CA LEU A 43 20.50 38.56 -26.44
C LEU A 43 19.86 38.58 -27.84
N VAL A 44 19.24 37.46 -28.23
CA VAL A 44 18.59 37.27 -29.54
C VAL A 44 17.35 36.39 -29.35
N SER A 45 16.31 36.57 -30.15
CA SER A 45 15.14 35.69 -30.14
C SER A 45 15.38 34.38 -30.95
N ASP A 46 14.61 33.34 -30.67
CA ASP A 46 14.63 32.09 -31.44
C ASP A 46 14.27 32.33 -32.93
N ASP A 47 13.34 33.24 -33.20
CA ASP A 47 12.90 33.57 -34.55
C ASP A 47 14.02 34.28 -35.34
N ASP A 48 14.82 35.16 -34.71
CA ASP A 48 15.97 35.80 -35.31
C ASP A 48 17.06 34.81 -35.71
N ILE A 49 17.37 33.85 -34.80
CA ILE A 49 18.32 32.79 -35.09
C ILE A 49 17.86 31.94 -36.28
N THR A 50 16.58 31.55 -36.28
CA THR A 50 15.99 30.73 -37.34
C THR A 50 16.02 31.46 -38.69
N ALA A 51 15.71 32.78 -38.73
CA ALA A 51 15.77 33.60 -39.93
C ALA A 51 17.21 33.73 -40.49
N VAL A 52 18.21 33.86 -39.60
CA VAL A 52 19.62 33.92 -40.02
C VAL A 52 20.08 32.57 -40.57
N LEU A 53 19.71 31.45 -39.93
CA LEU A 53 20.04 30.10 -40.40
C LEU A 53 19.39 29.79 -41.75
N SER A 54 18.11 30.19 -41.94
CA SER A 54 17.40 30.06 -43.23
C SER A 54 18.13 30.78 -44.37
N ARG A 55 18.55 32.00 -44.13
CA ARG A 55 19.34 32.76 -45.11
C ARG A 55 20.73 32.16 -45.36
N GLN A 56 21.36 31.67 -44.32
CA GLN A 56 22.70 31.07 -44.43
C GLN A 56 22.69 29.77 -45.26
N TYR A 57 21.67 28.94 -45.07
CA TYR A 57 21.57 27.63 -45.72
C TYR A 57 20.74 27.64 -47.01
N GLY A 58 20.01 28.72 -47.28
CA GLY A 58 19.12 28.83 -48.46
C GLY A 58 17.90 27.88 -48.37
N VAL A 59 17.48 27.52 -47.16
CA VAL A 59 16.40 26.57 -46.89
C VAL A 59 15.27 27.30 -46.18
N PRO A 60 13.98 27.03 -46.48
CA PRO A 60 12.87 27.66 -45.79
C PRO A 60 12.91 27.44 -44.27
N SER A 61 12.43 28.41 -43.49
CA SER A 61 12.27 28.28 -42.04
C SER A 61 10.80 28.14 -41.67
N ILE A 62 10.56 27.48 -40.55
CA ILE A 62 9.21 27.27 -40.02
C ILE A 62 9.17 27.53 -38.51
N ASN A 63 8.07 28.12 -38.04
CA ASN A 63 7.78 28.26 -36.63
C ASN A 63 6.86 27.11 -36.19
N LEU A 64 7.41 26.13 -35.46
CA LEU A 64 6.70 24.91 -35.06
C LEU A 64 5.63 25.15 -34.00
N LYS A 65 5.63 26.29 -33.28
CA LYS A 65 4.64 26.60 -32.23
C LYS A 65 3.20 26.64 -32.75
N PHE A 66 3.04 27.04 -34.01
CA PHE A 66 1.72 27.18 -34.64
C PHE A 66 1.42 26.12 -35.69
N TYR A 67 2.30 25.11 -35.83
CA TYR A 67 2.14 24.07 -36.84
C TYR A 67 1.54 22.80 -36.23
N GLU A 68 0.45 22.33 -36.84
CA GLU A 68 -0.15 21.05 -36.49
C GLU A 68 0.34 19.97 -37.45
N VAL A 69 0.89 18.89 -36.93
CA VAL A 69 1.40 17.77 -37.71
C VAL A 69 0.39 16.60 -37.67
N ASP A 70 0.13 16.02 -38.84
CA ASP A 70 -0.71 14.81 -38.93
C ASP A 70 -0.05 13.66 -38.17
N PRO A 71 -0.76 13.02 -37.23
CA PRO A 71 -0.26 11.85 -36.49
C PRO A 71 0.23 10.72 -37.38
N LEU A 72 -0.28 10.58 -38.60
CA LEU A 72 0.17 9.58 -39.58
C LEU A 72 1.56 9.92 -40.14
N VAL A 73 1.91 11.19 -40.24
CA VAL A 73 3.23 11.64 -40.68
C VAL A 73 4.27 11.45 -39.58
N ILE A 74 3.89 11.71 -38.33
CA ILE A 74 4.76 11.49 -37.14
C ILE A 74 5.21 10.04 -37.07
N LYS A 75 4.32 9.08 -37.30
CA LYS A 75 4.62 7.64 -37.27
C LYS A 75 5.59 7.16 -38.35
N LEU A 76 5.87 7.97 -39.38
CA LEU A 76 6.83 7.61 -40.44
C LEU A 76 8.27 7.62 -39.96
N VAL A 77 8.57 8.39 -38.90
CA VAL A 77 9.92 8.46 -38.31
C VAL A 77 9.85 8.01 -36.86
N PRO A 78 10.62 7.00 -36.44
CA PRO A 78 10.66 6.56 -35.04
C PRO A 78 11.16 7.67 -34.11
N GLN A 79 10.66 7.68 -32.87
CA GLN A 79 11.03 8.65 -31.83
C GLN A 79 12.54 8.72 -31.60
N GLU A 80 13.21 7.57 -31.51
CA GLU A 80 14.67 7.48 -31.31
C GLU A 80 15.45 8.23 -32.40
N THR A 81 14.99 8.11 -33.66
CA THR A 81 15.57 8.81 -34.82
C THR A 81 15.30 10.31 -34.75
N ALA A 82 14.08 10.70 -34.35
CA ALA A 82 13.70 12.10 -34.16
C ALA A 82 14.56 12.78 -33.08
N ILE A 83 14.77 12.12 -31.96
CA ILE A 83 15.63 12.60 -30.86
C ILE A 83 17.11 12.63 -31.29
N ARG A 84 17.60 11.56 -31.88
CA ARG A 84 19.01 11.42 -32.29
C ARG A 84 19.46 12.50 -33.28
N TYR A 85 18.63 12.81 -34.26
CA TYR A 85 18.96 13.78 -35.32
C TYR A 85 18.37 15.15 -35.07
N GLN A 86 17.59 15.32 -33.98
CA GLN A 86 16.87 16.58 -33.68
C GLN A 86 16.03 17.04 -34.87
N ILE A 87 15.04 16.21 -35.22
CA ILE A 87 14.15 16.42 -36.37
C ILE A 87 12.70 16.15 -36.02
N VAL A 88 11.79 16.78 -36.77
CA VAL A 88 10.34 16.52 -36.69
C VAL A 88 9.79 16.40 -38.09
N PRO A 89 9.14 15.29 -38.51
CA PRO A 89 8.45 15.18 -39.76
C PRO A 89 7.20 16.08 -39.72
N LEU A 90 6.99 16.88 -40.76
CA LEU A 90 5.92 17.89 -40.82
C LEU A 90 4.77 17.50 -41.72
N SER A 91 5.09 17.15 -42.97
CA SER A 91 4.09 16.85 -43.98
C SER A 91 4.63 15.86 -45.02
N ARG A 92 3.72 15.10 -45.62
CA ARG A 92 4.04 14.22 -46.75
C ARG A 92 3.20 14.59 -47.94
N VAL A 93 3.84 14.90 -49.06
CA VAL A 93 3.17 15.16 -50.33
C VAL A 93 3.74 14.23 -51.40
N GLY A 94 2.93 13.27 -51.83
CA GLY A 94 3.36 12.25 -52.78
C GLY A 94 4.53 11.39 -52.26
N SER A 95 5.69 11.48 -52.92
CA SER A 95 6.93 10.79 -52.58
C SER A 95 7.91 11.66 -51.77
N THR A 96 7.50 12.83 -51.31
CA THR A 96 8.36 13.76 -50.58
C THR A 96 7.88 13.93 -49.15
N LEU A 97 8.81 13.80 -48.19
CA LEU A 97 8.63 14.03 -46.75
C LEU A 97 9.36 15.30 -46.35
N THR A 98 8.62 16.31 -45.90
CA THR A 98 9.19 17.55 -45.36
C THR A 98 9.49 17.33 -43.88
N ILE A 99 10.74 17.63 -43.45
CA ILE A 99 11.19 17.52 -42.08
C ILE A 99 11.74 18.83 -41.55
N ALA A 100 11.37 19.19 -40.32
CA ALA A 100 12.02 20.28 -39.59
C ALA A 100 13.29 19.77 -38.95
N MET A 101 14.41 20.51 -39.09
CA MET A 101 15.69 20.17 -38.49
C MET A 101 16.51 21.40 -38.14
N THR A 102 17.42 21.25 -37.19
CA THR A 102 18.29 22.36 -36.77
C THR A 102 19.45 22.63 -37.73
N ASP A 103 19.89 21.60 -38.45
CA ASP A 103 21.06 21.64 -39.35
C ASP A 103 20.75 20.92 -40.67
N PRO A 104 20.30 21.67 -41.70
CA PRO A 104 19.96 21.09 -42.99
C PRO A 104 21.18 20.60 -43.80
N THR A 105 22.40 20.77 -43.29
CA THR A 105 23.62 20.24 -43.91
C THR A 105 23.95 18.80 -43.43
N ASN A 106 23.18 18.28 -42.52
CA ASN A 106 23.36 16.90 -42.05
C ASN A 106 22.77 15.88 -43.05
N VAL A 107 23.56 15.62 -44.10
CA VAL A 107 23.19 14.69 -45.17
C VAL A 107 22.94 13.29 -44.66
N PHE A 108 23.70 12.86 -43.63
CA PHE A 108 23.53 11.53 -43.02
C PHE A 108 22.14 11.34 -42.39
N ALA A 109 21.62 12.36 -41.73
CA ALA A 109 20.29 12.29 -41.14
C ALA A 109 19.22 12.20 -42.25
N MET A 110 19.38 12.96 -43.34
CA MET A 110 18.43 12.93 -44.46
C MET A 110 18.46 11.57 -45.20
N ASP A 111 19.66 11.01 -45.43
CA ASP A 111 19.83 9.71 -46.05
C ASP A 111 19.27 8.57 -45.21
N ASP A 112 19.49 8.58 -43.90
CA ASP A 112 18.91 7.60 -42.96
C ASP A 112 17.37 7.64 -42.97
N ILE A 113 16.78 8.86 -42.95
CA ILE A 113 15.33 9.01 -43.02
C ILE A 113 14.77 8.54 -44.35
N LYS A 114 15.47 8.90 -45.46
CA LYS A 114 15.11 8.42 -46.79
C LYS A 114 15.15 6.90 -46.90
N PHE A 115 16.18 6.29 -46.35
CA PHE A 115 16.33 4.83 -46.33
C PHE A 115 15.23 4.14 -45.54
N MET A 116 14.90 4.66 -44.34
CA MET A 116 13.88 4.09 -43.45
C MET A 116 12.45 4.30 -43.97
N THR A 117 12.17 5.47 -44.55
CA THR A 117 10.80 5.84 -44.94
C THR A 117 10.49 5.57 -46.41
N GLY A 118 11.53 5.43 -47.26
CA GLY A 118 11.40 5.32 -48.71
C GLY A 118 11.00 6.62 -49.43
N PHE A 119 10.90 7.76 -48.72
CA PHE A 119 10.52 9.05 -49.26
C PHE A 119 11.73 9.96 -49.53
N ASN A 120 11.62 10.87 -50.49
CA ASN A 120 12.59 11.92 -50.64
C ASN A 120 12.42 12.93 -49.50
N VAL A 121 13.52 13.38 -48.92
CA VAL A 121 13.52 14.25 -47.75
C VAL A 121 13.78 15.71 -48.16
N GLU A 122 12.90 16.59 -47.77
CA GLU A 122 13.08 18.06 -47.94
C GLU A 122 13.22 18.71 -46.56
N PRO A 123 14.40 19.30 -46.24
CA PRO A 123 14.61 19.93 -44.95
C PRO A 123 14.01 21.34 -44.90
N VAL A 124 13.45 21.69 -43.73
CA VAL A 124 13.14 23.06 -43.33
C VAL A 124 13.84 23.38 -42.01
N VAL A 125 14.27 24.64 -41.84
CA VAL A 125 15.00 25.00 -40.62
C VAL A 125 14.04 25.44 -39.52
N ALA A 126 14.29 24.91 -38.30
CA ALA A 126 13.63 25.39 -37.09
C ALA A 126 14.64 25.52 -35.93
N SER A 127 14.30 26.27 -34.90
CA SER A 127 15.17 26.45 -33.75
C SER A 127 15.28 25.14 -32.95
N GLU A 128 16.40 24.95 -32.24
CA GLU A 128 16.64 23.76 -31.41
C GLU A 128 15.58 23.62 -30.30
N SER A 129 15.17 24.76 -29.69
CA SER A 129 14.12 24.83 -28.70
C SER A 129 12.76 24.37 -29.26
N ALA A 130 12.37 24.89 -30.44
CA ALA A 130 11.11 24.57 -31.09
C ALA A 130 11.04 23.09 -31.53
N ILE A 131 12.16 22.52 -32.01
CA ILE A 131 12.25 21.11 -32.38
C ILE A 131 12.15 20.23 -31.12
N SER A 132 12.84 20.58 -30.05
CA SER A 132 12.75 19.86 -28.80
C SER A 132 11.32 19.86 -28.23
N GLU A 133 10.68 21.03 -28.17
CA GLU A 133 9.27 21.15 -27.75
C GLU A 133 8.32 20.35 -28.67
N ALA A 134 8.56 20.35 -29.98
CA ALA A 134 7.75 19.61 -30.94
C ALA A 134 7.96 18.08 -30.81
N ILE A 135 9.19 17.60 -30.57
CA ILE A 135 9.47 16.20 -30.29
C ILE A 135 8.70 15.77 -29.03
N HIS A 136 8.75 16.56 -27.95
CA HIS A 136 7.99 16.31 -26.73
C HIS A 136 6.48 16.30 -26.98
N LYS A 137 5.97 17.25 -27.76
CA LYS A 137 4.54 17.37 -28.07
C LYS A 137 4.00 16.22 -28.92
N PHE A 138 4.74 15.78 -29.93
CA PHE A 138 4.23 14.86 -30.95
C PHE A 138 4.64 13.39 -30.72
N TYR A 139 5.76 13.13 -30.05
CA TYR A 139 6.20 11.77 -29.74
C TYR A 139 5.90 11.33 -28.30
N GLY A 140 5.55 12.25 -27.41
CA GLY A 140 4.76 12.04 -26.19
C GLY A 140 5.24 11.04 -25.14
N ASP A 141 6.56 10.90 -24.85
CA ASP A 141 7.05 10.03 -23.77
C ASP A 141 7.84 10.75 -22.66
N VAL A 142 8.02 12.05 -22.76
CA VAL A 142 8.75 12.84 -21.73
C VAL A 142 7.80 13.39 -20.66
N GLU A 143 6.50 13.56 -20.95
CA GLU A 143 5.51 13.91 -19.92
C GLU A 143 5.48 12.89 -18.77
N SER A 144 5.72 11.60 -19.07
CA SER A 144 5.73 10.57 -18.03
C SER A 144 6.91 10.68 -17.06
N VAL A 145 8.07 11.20 -17.52
CA VAL A 145 9.26 11.37 -16.67
C VAL A 145 9.14 12.66 -15.84
N GLU A 146 8.59 13.76 -16.43
CA GLU A 146 8.33 14.99 -15.68
C GLU A 146 7.18 14.84 -14.69
N GLU A 147 6.10 14.12 -15.04
CA GLU A 147 5.04 13.75 -14.11
C GLU A 147 5.56 12.81 -13.00
N LEU A 148 6.45 11.87 -13.35
CA LEU A 148 7.12 11.00 -12.38
C LEU A 148 8.02 11.81 -11.44
N ASP A 149 8.81 12.74 -11.97
CA ASP A 149 9.67 13.64 -11.18
C ASP A 149 8.84 14.57 -10.27
N LYS A 150 7.67 15.01 -10.73
CA LYS A 150 6.74 15.81 -9.94
C LYS A 150 6.11 14.99 -8.80
N VAL A 151 5.64 13.77 -9.11
CA VAL A 151 5.13 12.83 -8.11
C VAL A 151 6.25 12.42 -7.12
N MET A 152 7.47 12.24 -7.61
CA MET A 152 8.63 11.92 -6.76
C MET A 152 9.05 13.09 -5.87
N LYS A 153 8.98 14.34 -6.35
CA LYS A 153 9.25 15.55 -5.55
C LYS A 153 8.18 15.80 -4.49
N ASP A 154 6.92 15.55 -4.80
CA ASP A 154 5.81 15.71 -3.84
C ASP A 154 5.89 14.70 -2.68
N LEU A 155 6.55 13.55 -2.88
CA LEU A 155 6.70 12.47 -1.91
C LEU A 155 8.05 12.45 -1.20
N ALA A 156 9.10 12.99 -1.81
CA ALA A 156 10.44 13.07 -1.26
C ALA A 156 10.57 14.28 -0.32
N GLY A 157 9.91 14.26 0.83
CA GLY A 157 10.35 15.07 1.95
C GLY A 157 11.78 14.66 2.33
N ASP A 158 12.66 15.62 2.60
CA ASP A 158 14.08 15.45 2.94
C ASP A 158 14.34 14.21 3.82
N ASP A 159 15.32 13.40 3.43
CA ASP A 159 15.83 12.18 4.08
C ASP A 159 15.05 10.87 3.90
N ALA A 160 15.36 10.13 2.83
CA ALA A 160 15.19 8.67 2.85
C ALA A 160 16.08 7.97 1.81
N SER A 161 17.25 7.54 2.21
CA SER A 161 18.01 6.54 1.47
C SER A 161 17.53 5.13 1.86
N LEU A 162 16.77 4.47 0.98
CA LEU A 162 16.51 3.05 1.06
C LEU A 162 17.58 2.33 0.24
N GLU A 163 18.51 1.69 0.92
CA GLU A 163 19.39 0.71 0.28
C GLU A 163 18.65 -0.63 0.21
N LEU A 164 18.17 -0.96 -0.98
CA LEU A 164 17.77 -2.32 -1.32
C LEU A 164 19.05 -3.12 -1.57
N SER A 165 19.38 -4.04 -0.67
CA SER A 165 20.39 -5.05 -0.95
C SER A 165 19.81 -6.07 -1.94
N ALA A 166 19.93 -5.78 -3.23
CA ALA A 166 19.85 -6.80 -4.25
C ALA A 166 21.19 -7.56 -4.24
N GLU A 167 21.15 -8.88 -4.16
CA GLU A 167 22.31 -9.71 -4.49
C GLU A 167 22.68 -9.41 -5.94
N GLU A 168 23.86 -8.84 -6.14
CA GLU A 168 24.43 -8.52 -7.45
C GLU A 168 24.62 -9.83 -8.22
N GLN A 169 23.77 -10.06 -9.22
CA GLN A 169 24.09 -10.98 -10.31
C GLN A 169 24.77 -10.17 -11.42
N GLU A 170 25.90 -10.66 -11.91
CA GLU A 170 26.63 -10.13 -13.06
C GLU A 170 25.67 -9.90 -14.24
N MET A 171 25.48 -8.62 -14.62
CA MET A 171 24.57 -8.22 -15.69
C MET A 171 25.33 -7.95 -16.98
N ASP A 172 24.87 -8.54 -18.07
CA ASP A 172 25.34 -8.31 -19.45
C ASP A 172 24.90 -6.91 -19.95
N LEU A 173 25.66 -6.30 -20.88
CA LEU A 173 25.46 -4.92 -21.37
C LEU A 173 24.02 -4.63 -21.87
N ALA A 174 23.34 -5.61 -22.47
CA ALA A 174 21.95 -5.47 -22.93
C ALA A 174 20.94 -5.35 -21.78
N THR A 175 21.29 -5.83 -20.59
CA THR A 175 20.52 -5.71 -19.34
C THR A 175 20.74 -4.34 -18.69
N LEU A 176 21.89 -3.70 -18.89
CA LEU A 176 22.22 -2.37 -18.39
C LEU A 176 21.43 -1.26 -19.10
N GLU A 177 21.17 -1.38 -20.41
CA GLU A 177 20.34 -0.43 -21.16
C GLU A 177 18.87 -0.51 -20.72
N LYS A 178 18.31 -1.72 -20.53
CA LYS A 178 16.95 -1.90 -19.95
C LYS A 178 16.86 -1.41 -18.50
N ALA A 179 17.92 -1.61 -17.70
CA ALA A 179 17.95 -1.12 -16.33
C ALA A 179 17.96 0.42 -16.23
N ALA A 180 18.49 1.12 -17.22
CA ALA A 180 18.45 2.59 -17.28
C ALA A 180 17.05 3.13 -17.55
N GLU A 181 16.25 2.45 -18.37
CA GLU A 181 14.83 2.77 -18.62
C GLU A 181 13.94 2.42 -17.41
N GLU A 182 14.29 1.37 -16.67
CA GLU A 182 13.56 0.93 -15.48
C GLU A 182 13.90 1.73 -14.20
N ALA A 183 15.00 2.48 -14.19
CA ALA A 183 15.44 3.23 -13.00
C ALA A 183 14.36 4.14 -12.39
N PRO A 184 13.51 4.87 -13.16
CA PRO A 184 12.44 5.68 -12.61
C PRO A 184 11.34 4.83 -11.94
N ILE A 185 10.98 3.68 -12.54
CA ILE A 185 9.95 2.76 -12.00
C ILE A 185 10.43 2.11 -10.72
N ILE A 186 11.69 1.70 -10.67
CA ILE A 186 12.31 1.14 -9.47
C ILE A 186 12.25 2.16 -8.32
N LYS A 187 12.62 3.41 -8.58
CA LYS A 187 12.56 4.50 -7.61
C LYS A 187 11.13 4.74 -7.14
N LEU A 188 10.16 4.77 -8.05
CA LEU A 188 8.73 4.99 -7.72
C LEU A 188 8.20 3.86 -6.81
N VAL A 189 8.43 2.59 -7.14
CA VAL A 189 7.98 1.47 -6.31
C VAL A 189 8.65 1.51 -4.94
N ASN A 190 9.94 1.79 -4.88
CA ASN A 190 10.67 1.93 -3.61
C ASN A 190 10.11 3.08 -2.76
N LEU A 191 9.78 4.20 -3.39
CA LEU A 191 9.17 5.36 -2.73
C LEU A 191 7.79 5.02 -2.17
N ILE A 192 6.94 4.30 -2.93
CA ILE A 192 5.63 3.82 -2.45
C ILE A 192 5.80 2.95 -1.20
N LEU A 193 6.74 2.01 -1.20
CA LEU A 193 7.01 1.13 -0.07
C LEU A 193 7.52 1.90 1.15
N THR A 194 8.43 2.86 0.93
CA THR A 194 9.00 3.70 2.00
C THR A 194 7.95 4.60 2.64
N ASP A 195 7.16 5.28 1.83
CA ASP A 195 6.10 6.18 2.31
C ASP A 195 5.03 5.40 3.09
N ALA A 196 4.67 4.21 2.63
CA ALA A 196 3.75 3.32 3.35
C ALA A 196 4.28 2.98 4.75
N VAL A 197 5.57 2.65 4.85
CA VAL A 197 6.21 2.35 6.16
C VAL A 197 6.27 3.59 7.05
N LYS A 198 6.65 4.75 6.50
CA LYS A 198 6.68 6.03 7.25
C LYS A 198 5.31 6.41 7.81
N ARG A 199 4.25 6.21 7.05
CA ARG A 199 2.86 6.48 7.48
C ARG A 199 2.26 5.40 8.37
N GLY A 200 2.96 4.27 8.58
CA GLY A 200 2.45 3.14 9.37
C GLY A 200 1.28 2.41 8.69
N ALA A 201 1.32 2.31 7.38
CA ALA A 201 0.31 1.60 6.62
C ALA A 201 0.37 0.09 6.88
N SER A 202 -0.79 -0.54 7.02
CA SER A 202 -0.91 -2.01 7.09
C SER A 202 -0.95 -2.67 5.73
N ASP A 203 -1.58 -2.00 4.74
CA ASP A 203 -1.72 -2.53 3.38
C ASP A 203 -1.48 -1.40 2.36
N ILE A 204 -0.89 -1.78 1.23
CA ILE A 204 -0.72 -0.94 0.04
C ILE A 204 -1.59 -1.55 -1.05
N HIS A 205 -2.45 -0.77 -1.67
CA HIS A 205 -3.30 -1.18 -2.77
C HIS A 205 -2.88 -0.43 -4.03
N VAL A 206 -2.50 -1.17 -5.08
CA VAL A 206 -2.26 -0.63 -6.43
C VAL A 206 -3.40 -1.11 -7.31
N GLU A 207 -4.23 -0.19 -7.77
CA GLU A 207 -5.54 -0.49 -8.35
C GLU A 207 -5.72 0.18 -9.71
N PRO A 208 -5.72 -0.60 -10.79
CA PRO A 208 -6.03 -0.09 -12.13
C PRO A 208 -7.55 0.06 -12.31
N TYR A 209 -7.96 1.23 -12.77
CA TYR A 209 -9.31 1.56 -13.22
C TYR A 209 -9.30 1.93 -14.70
N GLU A 210 -10.44 2.24 -15.29
CA GLU A 210 -10.55 2.56 -16.72
C GLU A 210 -9.67 3.75 -17.13
N LYS A 211 -9.66 4.81 -16.31
CA LYS A 211 -8.99 6.08 -16.63
C LYS A 211 -7.88 6.49 -15.65
N GLU A 212 -7.72 5.76 -14.56
CA GLU A 212 -6.74 6.08 -13.53
C GLU A 212 -6.08 4.84 -12.96
N LEU A 213 -4.81 4.97 -12.57
CA LEU A 213 -4.10 4.04 -11.69
C LEU A 213 -4.07 4.67 -10.30
N ARG A 214 -4.63 3.98 -9.30
CA ARG A 214 -4.75 4.51 -7.95
C ARG A 214 -3.88 3.73 -6.99
N VAL A 215 -3.08 4.43 -6.18
CA VAL A 215 -2.35 3.85 -5.05
C VAL A 215 -2.99 4.35 -3.76
N ARG A 216 -3.46 3.40 -2.94
CA ARG A 216 -4.05 3.67 -1.63
C ARG A 216 -3.30 2.96 -0.53
N PHE A 217 -3.19 3.61 0.61
CA PHE A 217 -2.67 2.98 1.83
C PHE A 217 -3.81 2.76 2.82
N ARG A 218 -3.77 1.62 3.51
CA ARG A 218 -4.63 1.39 4.67
C ARG A 218 -3.86 1.80 5.91
N VAL A 219 -4.25 2.92 6.52
CA VAL A 219 -3.67 3.43 7.75
C VAL A 219 -4.72 3.38 8.85
N ASP A 220 -4.39 2.75 9.98
CA ASP A 220 -5.31 2.55 11.10
C ASP A 220 -6.68 1.96 10.68
N GLY A 221 -6.68 1.05 9.68
CA GLY A 221 -7.86 0.35 9.19
C GLY A 221 -8.59 1.05 8.03
N ILE A 222 -8.31 2.32 7.72
CA ILE A 222 -8.99 3.09 6.68
C ILE A 222 -8.10 3.26 5.45
N LEU A 223 -8.69 3.08 4.25
CA LEU A 223 -8.03 3.32 2.99
C LEU A 223 -7.99 4.81 2.67
N GLN A 224 -6.80 5.32 2.37
CA GLN A 224 -6.53 6.71 1.98
C GLN A 224 -5.89 6.74 0.60
N ASN A 225 -6.33 7.64 -0.28
CA ASN A 225 -5.65 7.88 -1.54
C ASN A 225 -4.32 8.57 -1.27
N VAL A 226 -3.24 8.04 -1.85
CA VAL A 226 -1.89 8.58 -1.67
C VAL A 226 -1.40 9.22 -2.96
N MET A 227 -1.57 8.54 -4.07
CA MET A 227 -1.16 9.03 -5.39
C MET A 227 -1.96 8.36 -6.51
N ALA A 228 -1.92 8.99 -7.68
CA ALA A 228 -2.45 8.46 -8.94
C ALA A 228 -1.34 8.51 -10.00
N PRO A 229 -0.48 7.48 -10.09
CA PRO A 229 0.55 7.43 -11.13
C PRO A 229 -0.07 7.42 -12.53
N PRO A 230 0.64 7.90 -13.56
CA PRO A 230 0.17 7.83 -14.95
C PRO A 230 -0.21 6.40 -15.36
N MET A 231 -1.33 6.25 -16.07
CA MET A 231 -1.83 4.93 -16.52
C MET A 231 -0.81 4.15 -17.36
N LYS A 232 0.03 4.84 -18.11
CA LYS A 232 1.11 4.25 -18.92
C LYS A 232 2.09 3.42 -18.08
N LEU A 233 2.27 3.75 -16.80
CA LEU A 233 3.19 3.06 -15.88
C LEU A 233 2.59 1.81 -15.22
N LYS A 234 1.31 1.52 -15.44
CA LYS A 234 0.58 0.43 -14.82
C LYS A 234 1.30 -0.93 -14.95
N ASP A 235 1.62 -1.31 -16.18
CA ASP A 235 2.24 -2.63 -16.45
C ASP A 235 3.68 -2.69 -15.92
N ALA A 236 4.43 -1.59 -15.97
CA ALA A 236 5.79 -1.50 -15.44
C ALA A 236 5.83 -1.61 -13.91
N ILE A 237 4.93 -0.90 -13.20
CA ILE A 237 4.78 -0.99 -11.75
C ILE A 237 4.39 -2.42 -11.34
N THR A 238 3.41 -3.01 -12.04
CA THR A 238 2.96 -4.38 -11.80
C THR A 238 4.08 -5.37 -11.99
N SER A 239 4.81 -5.31 -13.11
CA SER A 239 5.94 -6.18 -13.41
C SER A 239 7.05 -6.04 -12.36
N ARG A 240 7.38 -4.80 -11.96
CA ARG A 240 8.40 -4.57 -10.93
C ARG A 240 8.01 -5.20 -9.57
N ILE A 241 6.76 -5.04 -9.13
CA ILE A 241 6.28 -5.66 -7.88
C ILE A 241 6.31 -7.19 -8.00
N LYS A 242 5.91 -7.77 -9.14
CA LYS A 242 5.98 -9.21 -9.38
C LYS A 242 7.42 -9.74 -9.31
N ILE A 243 8.37 -9.05 -9.95
CA ILE A 243 9.81 -9.40 -9.87
C ILE A 243 10.27 -9.42 -8.42
N MET A 244 9.99 -8.35 -7.66
CA MET A 244 10.39 -8.25 -6.26
C MET A 244 9.77 -9.34 -5.38
N SER A 245 8.58 -9.83 -5.72
CA SER A 245 7.85 -10.89 -5.00
C SER A 245 8.09 -12.29 -5.55
N LYS A 246 8.96 -12.44 -6.55
CA LYS A 246 9.29 -13.72 -7.24
C LYS A 246 8.06 -14.39 -7.87
N LEU A 247 7.14 -13.57 -8.44
CA LEU A 247 5.95 -14.01 -9.16
C LEU A 247 6.22 -14.09 -10.66
N ASP A 248 5.41 -14.87 -11.37
CA ASP A 248 5.47 -14.99 -12.84
C ASP A 248 4.90 -13.73 -13.50
N ILE A 249 5.77 -12.99 -14.23
CA ILE A 249 5.41 -11.75 -14.93
C ILE A 249 4.57 -12.04 -16.17
N SER A 250 4.77 -13.20 -16.79
CA SER A 250 4.10 -13.59 -18.03
C SER A 250 2.64 -14.01 -17.80
N GLU A 251 2.32 -14.56 -16.62
CA GLU A 251 0.96 -14.96 -16.27
C GLU A 251 0.19 -13.77 -15.68
N LYS A 252 -0.79 -13.26 -16.43
CA LYS A 252 -1.63 -12.11 -16.08
C LYS A 252 -3.11 -12.46 -15.88
N ARG A 253 -3.47 -13.74 -16.02
CA ARG A 253 -4.87 -14.22 -16.03
C ARG A 253 -5.27 -14.92 -14.74
N LEU A 254 -4.30 -15.32 -13.91
CA LEU A 254 -4.51 -16.06 -12.68
C LEU A 254 -4.02 -15.23 -11.46
N PRO A 255 -4.70 -15.35 -10.31
CA PRO A 255 -4.19 -14.81 -9.07
C PRO A 255 -2.84 -15.43 -8.69
N GLN A 256 -1.96 -14.62 -8.10
CA GLN A 256 -0.67 -15.08 -7.61
C GLN A 256 -0.39 -14.47 -6.25
N ASP A 257 0.25 -15.26 -5.37
CA ASP A 257 0.67 -14.82 -4.04
C ASP A 257 2.18 -14.96 -3.89
N GLY A 258 2.81 -13.94 -3.33
CA GLY A 258 4.26 -13.86 -3.15
C GLY A 258 4.66 -13.09 -1.91
N ARG A 259 5.98 -12.83 -1.79
CA ARG A 259 6.56 -12.18 -0.61
C ARG A 259 7.73 -11.28 -1.02
N ILE A 260 7.79 -10.08 -0.42
CA ILE A 260 8.91 -9.15 -0.58
C ILE A 260 9.56 -8.95 0.79
N MET A 261 10.87 -9.13 0.87
CA MET A 261 11.66 -8.78 2.06
C MET A 261 12.53 -7.56 1.74
N ILE A 262 12.42 -6.52 2.55
CA ILE A 262 13.18 -5.27 2.38
C ILE A 262 13.95 -4.97 3.66
N LYS A 263 15.21 -4.56 3.51
CA LYS A 263 16.01 -4.02 4.62
C LYS A 263 15.98 -2.50 4.54
N TYR A 264 15.64 -1.84 5.63
CA TYR A 264 15.66 -0.39 5.70
C TYR A 264 16.39 0.11 6.95
N LEU A 265 16.93 1.31 6.89
CA LEU A 265 17.57 1.97 8.03
C LEU A 265 16.54 2.84 8.76
N LYS A 266 16.37 2.58 10.07
CA LYS A 266 15.63 3.46 10.97
C LYS A 266 16.47 3.69 12.22
N ASP A 267 16.72 4.95 12.55
CA ASP A 267 17.52 5.35 13.72
C ASP A 267 18.91 4.66 13.76
N GLY A 268 19.57 4.51 12.59
CA GLY A 268 20.88 3.86 12.44
C GLY A 268 20.87 2.34 12.59
N LYS A 269 19.71 1.71 12.75
CA LYS A 269 19.57 0.24 12.83
C LYS A 269 18.96 -0.32 11.56
N LYS A 270 19.58 -1.37 11.00
CA LYS A 270 19.01 -2.12 9.88
C LYS A 270 17.80 -2.92 10.38
N LYS A 271 16.63 -2.68 9.80
CA LYS A 271 15.39 -3.39 10.09
C LYS A 271 14.93 -4.15 8.87
N GLU A 272 14.35 -5.33 9.06
CA GLU A 272 13.77 -6.14 8.01
C GLU A 272 12.25 -5.96 8.02
N LEU A 273 11.71 -5.63 6.87
CA LEU A 273 10.28 -5.55 6.61
C LEU A 273 9.89 -6.66 5.64
N ASP A 274 8.77 -7.25 5.91
CA ASP A 274 8.20 -8.34 5.17
C ASP A 274 6.82 -7.95 4.63
N PHE A 275 6.63 -8.07 3.32
CA PHE A 275 5.35 -7.81 2.67
C PHE A 275 4.82 -9.10 2.04
N ARG A 276 3.60 -9.47 2.38
CA ARG A 276 2.82 -10.42 1.58
C ARG A 276 2.21 -9.69 0.40
N VAL A 277 2.40 -10.23 -0.78
CA VAL A 277 1.91 -9.65 -2.05
C VAL A 277 0.89 -10.59 -2.64
N SER A 278 -0.29 -10.06 -2.93
CA SER A 278 -1.33 -10.77 -3.68
C SER A 278 -1.69 -10.00 -4.93
N THR A 279 -1.71 -10.68 -6.08
CA THR A 279 -2.13 -10.11 -7.36
C THR A 279 -3.40 -10.80 -7.84
N VAL A 280 -4.33 -10.01 -8.35
CA VAL A 280 -5.60 -10.52 -8.89
C VAL A 280 -5.89 -9.84 -10.22
N PRO A 281 -6.18 -10.60 -11.30
CA PRO A 281 -6.60 -10.03 -12.58
C PRO A 281 -7.93 -9.30 -12.43
N THR A 282 -7.98 -8.07 -12.94
CA THR A 282 -9.20 -7.26 -13.03
C THR A 282 -9.45 -6.84 -14.47
N LEU A 283 -10.60 -6.24 -14.74
CA LEU A 283 -10.98 -5.80 -16.09
C LEU A 283 -9.97 -4.84 -16.73
N PHE A 284 -9.31 -3.99 -15.92
CA PHE A 284 -8.40 -2.95 -16.41
C PHE A 284 -6.92 -3.25 -16.16
N GLY A 285 -6.60 -4.46 -15.67
CA GLY A 285 -5.25 -4.92 -15.36
C GLY A 285 -5.19 -5.66 -14.03
N GLU A 286 -3.99 -5.99 -13.56
CA GLU A 286 -3.82 -6.70 -12.29
C GLU A 286 -3.89 -5.71 -11.11
N LYS A 287 -4.80 -5.97 -10.18
CA LYS A 287 -4.82 -5.31 -8.87
C LYS A 287 -3.80 -5.99 -7.97
N ILE A 288 -3.00 -5.20 -7.26
CA ILE A 288 -2.01 -5.69 -6.31
C ILE A 288 -2.32 -5.18 -4.91
N VAL A 289 -2.21 -6.07 -3.93
CA VAL A 289 -2.27 -5.73 -2.51
C VAL A 289 -1.00 -6.22 -1.82
N LEU A 290 -0.27 -5.30 -1.18
CA LEU A 290 0.89 -5.64 -0.36
C LEU A 290 0.53 -5.41 1.10
N ARG A 291 0.58 -6.46 1.91
CA ARG A 291 0.34 -6.39 3.36
C ARG A 291 1.66 -6.36 4.11
N LEU A 292 1.88 -5.31 4.89
CA LEU A 292 3.06 -5.18 5.73
C LEU A 292 2.95 -6.08 6.97
N LEU A 293 3.93 -6.96 7.16
CA LEU A 293 4.10 -7.78 8.35
C LEU A 293 5.17 -7.12 9.24
N ASP A 294 4.74 -6.22 10.10
CA ASP A 294 5.66 -5.51 11.00
C ASP A 294 5.76 -6.22 12.35
N LYS A 295 6.89 -6.85 12.59
CA LYS A 295 7.19 -7.57 13.84
C LYS A 295 7.21 -6.66 15.07
N GLU A 296 7.47 -5.35 14.91
CA GLU A 296 7.52 -4.40 16.02
C GLU A 296 6.13 -4.02 16.55
N ASN A 297 5.10 -4.13 15.71
CA ASN A 297 3.72 -3.88 16.10
C ASN A 297 3.06 -5.05 16.84
N LEU A 298 3.75 -6.19 16.95
CA LEU A 298 3.27 -7.33 17.72
C LEU A 298 3.34 -7.03 19.22
N ARG A 299 2.20 -6.72 19.81
CA ARG A 299 2.08 -6.52 21.26
C ARG A 299 1.77 -7.86 21.92
N LEU A 300 2.78 -8.46 22.52
CA LEU A 300 2.62 -9.74 23.28
C LEU A 300 2.21 -9.52 24.74
N ASP A 301 1.95 -8.29 25.14
CA ASP A 301 1.54 -7.91 26.49
C ASP A 301 0.02 -7.64 26.51
N MET A 302 -0.73 -8.53 27.13
CA MET A 302 -2.19 -8.47 27.23
C MET A 302 -2.68 -7.18 27.92
N THR A 303 -1.93 -6.62 28.86
CA THR A 303 -2.29 -5.39 29.58
C THR A 303 -2.31 -4.17 28.67
N LYS A 304 -1.59 -4.22 27.56
CA LYS A 304 -1.51 -3.14 26.56
C LYS A 304 -2.52 -3.25 25.41
N LEU A 305 -3.31 -4.33 25.38
CA LEU A 305 -4.32 -4.53 24.34
C LEU A 305 -5.53 -3.60 24.51
N GLY A 306 -5.76 -3.12 25.72
CA GLY A 306 -6.82 -2.19 26.04
C GLY A 306 -8.08 -2.83 26.61
N PHE A 307 -7.98 -4.00 27.22
CA PHE A 307 -9.09 -4.56 27.99
C PHE A 307 -9.48 -3.64 29.15
N GLU A 308 -10.75 -3.65 29.54
CA GLU A 308 -11.19 -3.20 30.85
C GLU A 308 -10.65 -4.17 31.91
N GLN A 309 -10.28 -3.65 33.07
CA GLN A 309 -9.59 -4.43 34.10
C GLN A 309 -10.36 -5.68 34.52
N GLU A 310 -11.65 -5.60 34.68
CA GLU A 310 -12.50 -6.73 35.03
C GLU A 310 -12.55 -7.79 33.93
N SER A 311 -12.71 -7.33 32.66
CA SER A 311 -12.70 -8.19 31.49
C SER A 311 -11.36 -8.91 31.31
N LEU A 312 -10.24 -8.21 31.56
CA LEU A 312 -8.90 -8.80 31.53
C LEU A 312 -8.75 -9.90 32.59
N THR A 313 -9.19 -9.62 33.82
CA THR A 313 -9.11 -10.59 34.91
C THR A 313 -9.92 -11.86 34.61
N LYS A 314 -11.13 -11.71 34.05
CA LYS A 314 -11.93 -12.85 33.58
C LYS A 314 -11.20 -13.64 32.50
N PHE A 315 -10.64 -12.94 31.50
CA PHE A 315 -9.92 -13.57 30.39
C PHE A 315 -8.66 -14.32 30.87
N GLU A 316 -7.81 -13.68 31.68
CA GLU A 316 -6.59 -14.30 32.24
C GLU A 316 -6.89 -15.54 33.08
N ARG A 317 -7.92 -15.46 33.91
CA ARG A 317 -8.36 -16.63 34.72
C ARG A 317 -8.71 -17.84 33.85
N GLN A 318 -9.34 -17.62 32.69
CA GLN A 318 -9.79 -18.72 31.83
C GLN A 318 -8.69 -19.30 30.96
N ILE A 319 -7.72 -18.49 30.52
CA ILE A 319 -6.56 -19.04 29.79
C ILE A 319 -5.57 -19.77 30.67
N LEU A 320 -5.60 -19.56 32.00
CA LEU A 320 -4.77 -20.27 32.96
C LEU A 320 -5.38 -21.61 33.42
N LYS A 321 -6.59 -21.94 32.97
CA LYS A 321 -7.16 -23.27 33.23
C LYS A 321 -6.38 -24.34 32.49
N PRO A 322 -6.25 -25.54 33.06
CA PRO A 322 -5.47 -26.62 32.46
C PRO A 322 -6.12 -27.19 31.19
N TYR A 323 -7.43 -27.03 31.01
CA TYR A 323 -8.17 -27.55 29.85
C TYR A 323 -9.43 -26.71 29.58
N GLY A 324 -10.02 -26.95 28.43
CA GLY A 324 -11.23 -26.26 27.95
C GLY A 324 -10.93 -25.42 26.74
N MET A 325 -11.89 -24.63 26.29
CA MET A 325 -11.80 -23.83 25.08
C MET A 325 -12.00 -22.34 25.38
N VAL A 326 -11.11 -21.51 24.86
CA VAL A 326 -11.23 -20.05 24.87
C VAL A 326 -11.31 -19.56 23.43
N LEU A 327 -12.37 -18.84 23.10
CA LEU A 327 -12.66 -18.39 21.75
C LEU A 327 -12.57 -16.88 21.66
N VAL A 328 -11.87 -16.38 20.63
CA VAL A 328 -11.83 -14.97 20.29
C VAL A 328 -12.57 -14.76 18.97
N THR A 329 -13.58 -13.90 18.97
CA THR A 329 -14.43 -13.70 17.81
C THR A 329 -14.45 -12.26 17.32
N GLY A 330 -14.84 -12.07 16.06
CA GLY A 330 -14.93 -10.77 15.40
C GLY A 330 -14.59 -10.83 13.91
N PRO A 331 -14.78 -9.74 13.17
CA PRO A 331 -14.45 -9.67 11.75
C PRO A 331 -12.94 -9.72 11.50
N THR A 332 -12.57 -9.84 10.23
CA THR A 332 -11.18 -9.70 9.80
C THR A 332 -10.66 -8.30 10.18
N GLY A 333 -9.44 -8.26 10.72
CA GLY A 333 -8.82 -7.00 11.17
C GLY A 333 -9.24 -6.52 12.55
N SER A 334 -10.05 -7.27 13.32
CA SER A 334 -10.43 -6.92 14.69
C SER A 334 -9.32 -7.16 15.74
N GLY A 335 -8.17 -7.73 15.33
CA GLY A 335 -7.01 -7.93 16.20
C GLY A 335 -6.99 -9.28 16.95
N LYS A 336 -7.79 -10.27 16.53
CA LYS A 336 -7.86 -11.61 17.15
C LYS A 336 -6.50 -12.27 17.32
N THR A 337 -5.69 -12.24 16.27
CA THR A 337 -4.34 -12.84 16.27
C THR A 337 -3.46 -12.25 17.38
N ASN A 338 -3.49 -10.93 17.56
CA ASN A 338 -2.72 -10.28 18.64
C ASN A 338 -3.16 -10.74 20.03
N THR A 339 -4.47 -10.88 20.25
CA THR A 339 -5.02 -11.35 21.53
C THR A 339 -4.62 -12.80 21.80
N LEU A 340 -4.74 -13.68 20.79
CA LEU A 340 -4.32 -15.08 20.91
C LEU A 340 -2.81 -15.22 21.07
N TYR A 341 -2.02 -14.48 20.32
CA TYR A 341 -0.55 -14.51 20.45
C TYR A 341 -0.09 -13.99 21.81
N SER A 342 -0.74 -12.94 22.34
CA SER A 342 -0.47 -12.47 23.71
C SER A 342 -0.83 -13.51 24.74
N SER A 343 -1.94 -14.25 24.54
CA SER A 343 -2.33 -15.37 25.42
C SER A 343 -1.30 -16.49 25.38
N VAL A 344 -0.91 -16.92 24.18
CA VAL A 344 0.10 -17.97 23.99
C VAL A 344 1.45 -17.55 24.56
N ALA A 345 1.88 -16.30 24.33
CA ALA A 345 3.13 -15.78 24.89
C ALA A 345 3.11 -15.76 26.44
N ARG A 346 1.96 -15.46 27.05
CA ARG A 346 1.78 -15.50 28.50
C ARG A 346 1.87 -16.90 29.08
N LEU A 347 1.43 -17.92 28.31
CA LEU A 347 1.40 -19.32 28.70
C LEU A 347 2.68 -20.09 28.35
N ASN A 348 3.56 -19.47 27.54
CA ASN A 348 4.77 -20.12 27.03
C ASN A 348 5.85 -20.19 28.10
N THR A 349 5.96 -21.38 28.70
CA THR A 349 7.01 -21.74 29.67
C THR A 349 7.83 -22.92 29.14
N VAL A 350 8.95 -23.22 29.75
CA VAL A 350 9.80 -24.38 29.37
C VAL A 350 9.06 -25.72 29.56
N GLU A 351 8.09 -25.73 30.47
CA GLU A 351 7.33 -26.95 30.84
C GLU A 351 6.07 -27.17 29.99
N THR A 352 5.72 -26.20 29.13
CA THR A 352 4.47 -26.19 28.39
C THR A 352 4.71 -26.47 26.90
N ASN A 353 4.17 -27.59 26.40
CA ASN A 353 4.17 -27.89 24.97
C ASN A 353 3.01 -27.18 24.27
N ILE A 354 3.33 -26.18 23.44
CA ILE A 354 2.36 -25.36 22.70
C ILE A 354 2.49 -25.64 21.21
N MET A 355 1.38 -26.00 20.57
CA MET A 355 1.30 -26.23 19.13
C MET A 355 0.25 -25.32 18.50
N THR A 356 0.56 -24.76 17.33
CA THR A 356 -0.38 -23.92 16.59
C THR A 356 -0.60 -24.41 15.17
N ALA A 357 -1.84 -24.33 14.71
CA ALA A 357 -2.26 -24.56 13.33
C ALA A 357 -2.78 -23.23 12.76
N GLU A 358 -2.13 -22.68 11.73
CA GLU A 358 -2.39 -21.31 11.26
C GLU A 358 -2.41 -21.22 9.72
N ASP A 359 -3.24 -20.32 9.17
CA ASP A 359 -3.38 -20.09 7.74
C ASP A 359 -3.39 -18.58 7.40
N PRO A 360 -2.19 -18.03 7.16
CA PRO A 360 -0.86 -18.58 7.46
C PRO A 360 -0.33 -18.14 8.85
N VAL A 361 0.85 -18.61 9.22
CA VAL A 361 1.58 -18.09 10.39
C VAL A 361 1.92 -16.62 10.18
N GLU A 362 1.42 -15.74 11.07
CA GLU A 362 1.64 -14.29 10.94
C GLU A 362 3.03 -13.88 11.43
N PHE A 363 3.44 -14.37 12.59
CA PHE A 363 4.74 -14.10 13.20
C PHE A 363 5.31 -15.36 13.85
N GLN A 364 6.61 -15.53 13.76
CA GLN A 364 7.31 -16.61 14.45
C GLN A 364 7.44 -16.29 15.94
N LEU A 365 6.97 -17.21 16.79
CA LEU A 365 7.08 -17.13 18.24
C LEU A 365 8.10 -18.14 18.74
N ALA A 366 9.11 -17.67 19.47
CA ALA A 366 10.11 -18.55 20.03
C ALA A 366 9.48 -19.50 21.08
N GLY A 367 9.88 -20.77 21.10
CA GLY A 367 9.40 -21.77 22.04
C GLY A 367 8.03 -22.39 21.70
N ILE A 368 7.47 -22.11 20.52
CA ILE A 368 6.16 -22.58 20.06
C ILE A 368 6.30 -23.35 18.76
N ASN A 369 5.65 -24.47 18.63
CA ASN A 369 5.60 -25.28 17.42
C ASN A 369 4.47 -24.81 16.52
N GLN A 370 4.78 -23.93 15.57
CA GLN A 370 3.81 -23.33 14.66
C GLN A 370 3.75 -24.09 13.33
N VAL A 371 2.58 -24.60 12.96
CA VAL A 371 2.33 -25.34 11.72
C VAL A 371 1.49 -24.47 10.78
N GLN A 372 2.05 -24.18 9.61
CA GLN A 372 1.32 -23.45 8.57
C GLN A 372 0.53 -24.41 7.70
N MET A 373 -0.76 -24.13 7.52
CA MET A 373 -1.64 -24.91 6.66
C MET A 373 -1.20 -24.87 5.20
N LYS A 374 -1.37 -26.00 4.51
CA LYS A 374 -1.07 -26.19 3.08
C LYS A 374 -2.14 -27.10 2.48
N GLU A 375 -3.28 -26.54 2.16
CA GLU A 375 -4.43 -27.30 1.61
C GLU A 375 -4.09 -28.06 0.34
N GLN A 376 -3.16 -27.54 -0.48
CA GLN A 376 -2.72 -28.15 -1.74
C GLN A 376 -2.15 -29.57 -1.56
N ILE A 377 -1.60 -29.89 -0.37
CA ILE A 377 -1.05 -31.20 -0.04
C ILE A 377 -1.88 -31.91 1.05
N GLY A 378 -3.09 -31.45 1.34
CA GLY A 378 -4.00 -32.04 2.33
C GLY A 378 -3.71 -31.69 3.78
N LEU A 379 -2.75 -30.76 4.06
CA LEU A 379 -2.50 -30.28 5.41
C LEU A 379 -3.48 -29.14 5.73
N ASN A 380 -4.65 -29.50 6.24
CA ASN A 380 -5.72 -28.62 6.72
C ASN A 380 -5.81 -28.62 8.26
N PHE A 381 -6.68 -27.78 8.83
CA PHE A 381 -6.83 -27.65 10.29
C PHE A 381 -7.21 -28.96 10.95
N ALA A 382 -8.15 -29.72 10.40
CA ALA A 382 -8.59 -30.99 10.97
C ALA A 382 -7.46 -32.05 10.98
N SER A 383 -6.70 -32.16 9.87
CA SER A 383 -5.56 -33.09 9.77
C SER A 383 -4.43 -32.71 10.73
N ALA A 384 -4.14 -31.42 10.87
CA ALA A 384 -3.15 -30.90 11.82
C ALA A 384 -3.54 -31.21 13.27
N LEU A 385 -4.78 -30.93 13.67
CA LEU A 385 -5.30 -31.18 14.99
C LEU A 385 -5.21 -32.69 15.38
N ARG A 386 -5.61 -33.59 14.47
CA ARG A 386 -5.44 -35.04 14.72
C ARG A 386 -3.99 -35.45 14.93
N ALA A 387 -3.06 -34.78 14.23
CA ALA A 387 -1.64 -35.02 14.42
C ALA A 387 -1.15 -34.47 15.78
N PHE A 388 -1.61 -33.27 16.18
CA PHE A 388 -1.24 -32.66 17.46
C PHE A 388 -1.61 -33.52 18.64
N LEU A 389 -2.78 -34.13 18.67
CA LEU A 389 -3.21 -35.03 19.76
C LEU A 389 -2.28 -36.25 19.99
N ARG A 390 -1.33 -36.49 19.07
CA ARG A 390 -0.29 -37.53 19.23
C ARG A 390 1.09 -36.94 19.56
N GLN A 391 1.18 -35.64 19.78
CA GLN A 391 2.41 -34.91 20.07
C GLN A 391 2.47 -34.40 21.52
N ASP A 392 1.57 -34.90 22.40
CA ASP A 392 1.47 -34.53 23.81
C ASP A 392 1.42 -33.01 24.06
N PRO A 393 0.51 -32.26 23.40
CA PRO A 393 0.40 -30.82 23.60
C PRO A 393 -0.33 -30.50 24.91
N ASN A 394 0.11 -29.48 25.63
CA ASN A 394 -0.67 -28.89 26.72
C ASN A 394 -1.67 -27.86 26.18
N ILE A 395 -1.22 -27.08 25.20
CA ILE A 395 -1.99 -25.97 24.60
C ILE A 395 -2.00 -26.10 23.09
N ILE A 396 -3.18 -25.98 22.53
CA ILE A 396 -3.39 -26.00 21.06
C ILE A 396 -4.02 -24.68 20.63
N LEU A 397 -3.39 -23.97 19.71
CA LEU A 397 -4.00 -22.84 19.03
C LEU A 397 -4.45 -23.28 17.64
N VAL A 398 -5.73 -23.12 17.35
CA VAL A 398 -6.32 -23.30 16.03
C VAL A 398 -6.64 -21.92 15.47
N GLY A 399 -6.00 -21.52 14.39
CA GLY A 399 -6.14 -20.19 13.79
C GLY A 399 -7.59 -19.76 13.65
N GLU A 400 -8.42 -20.66 13.10
CA GLU A 400 -9.87 -20.48 13.05
C GLU A 400 -10.61 -21.81 12.89
N ILE A 401 -11.88 -21.83 13.32
CA ILE A 401 -12.81 -22.94 13.13
C ILE A 401 -13.84 -22.51 12.08
N ARG A 402 -13.82 -23.21 10.91
CA ARG A 402 -14.74 -22.91 9.79
C ARG A 402 -15.79 -23.99 9.56
N ASP A 403 -15.50 -25.22 9.94
CA ASP A 403 -16.25 -26.44 9.61
C ASP A 403 -16.49 -27.34 10.81
N PHE A 404 -17.42 -28.28 10.66
CA PHE A 404 -17.79 -29.24 11.70
C PHE A 404 -16.62 -30.12 12.12
N GLU A 405 -15.83 -30.60 11.17
CA GLU A 405 -14.74 -31.55 11.46
C GLU A 405 -13.68 -30.93 12.37
N THR A 406 -13.24 -29.70 12.04
CA THR A 406 -12.30 -28.94 12.88
C THR A 406 -12.89 -28.62 14.24
N ALA A 407 -14.18 -28.21 14.29
CA ALA A 407 -14.88 -27.92 15.55
C ALA A 407 -14.97 -29.14 16.44
N GLU A 408 -15.36 -30.31 15.91
CA GLU A 408 -15.50 -31.56 16.64
C GLU A 408 -14.17 -31.99 17.28
N ILE A 409 -13.07 -31.95 16.51
CA ILE A 409 -11.74 -32.34 17.04
C ILE A 409 -11.28 -31.35 18.11
N ALA A 410 -11.48 -30.05 17.91
CA ALA A 410 -11.12 -29.01 18.89
C ALA A 410 -11.89 -29.15 20.19
N VAL A 411 -13.20 -29.42 20.13
CA VAL A 411 -14.05 -29.68 21.30
C VAL A 411 -13.61 -30.96 22.05
N LYS A 412 -13.35 -32.05 21.30
CA LYS A 412 -12.83 -33.30 21.90
C LYS A 412 -11.49 -33.07 22.58
N ALA A 413 -10.58 -32.32 21.98
CA ALA A 413 -9.31 -31.96 22.61
C ALA A 413 -9.52 -31.18 23.91
N ALA A 414 -10.41 -30.17 23.91
CA ALA A 414 -10.75 -29.40 25.10
C ALA A 414 -11.34 -30.24 26.24
N LEU A 415 -12.09 -31.31 25.94
CA LEU A 415 -12.68 -32.21 26.90
C LEU A 415 -11.70 -33.27 27.40
N THR A 416 -10.63 -33.53 26.67
CA THR A 416 -9.64 -34.58 27.01
C THR A 416 -8.36 -34.05 27.66
N GLY A 417 -8.40 -32.86 28.25
CA GLY A 417 -7.32 -32.33 29.06
C GLY A 417 -6.43 -31.27 28.42
N HIS A 418 -6.78 -30.76 27.23
CA HIS A 418 -6.00 -29.74 26.54
C HIS A 418 -6.67 -28.36 26.61
N LEU A 419 -5.88 -27.32 26.76
CA LEU A 419 -6.38 -25.94 26.54
C LEU A 419 -6.38 -25.62 25.05
N VAL A 420 -7.56 -25.36 24.51
CA VAL A 420 -7.74 -24.98 23.08
C VAL A 420 -8.05 -23.50 22.95
N LEU A 421 -7.22 -22.80 22.22
CA LEU A 421 -7.42 -21.40 21.85
C LEU A 421 -7.81 -21.34 20.38
N SER A 422 -8.90 -20.62 20.01
CA SER A 422 -9.27 -20.53 18.60
C SER A 422 -10.04 -19.24 18.28
N THR A 423 -10.31 -19.03 16.99
CA THR A 423 -11.16 -17.95 16.52
C THR A 423 -12.39 -18.43 15.77
N LEU A 424 -13.43 -17.60 15.81
CA LEU A 424 -14.64 -17.70 15.01
C LEU A 424 -14.98 -16.33 14.41
N HIS A 425 -15.85 -16.32 13.40
CA HIS A 425 -16.33 -15.10 12.77
C HIS A 425 -17.79 -14.87 13.18
N THR A 426 -18.01 -14.29 14.36
CA THR A 426 -19.32 -13.82 14.84
C THR A 426 -19.21 -12.37 15.28
N ASN A 427 -20.36 -11.69 15.42
CA ASN A 427 -20.41 -10.27 15.72
C ASN A 427 -20.35 -9.96 17.22
N ASP A 428 -20.76 -10.90 18.06
CA ASP A 428 -20.79 -10.81 19.52
C ASP A 428 -20.46 -12.17 20.15
N ALA A 429 -20.27 -12.19 21.46
CA ALA A 429 -19.91 -13.40 22.19
C ALA A 429 -21.07 -14.42 22.26
N PRO A 430 -22.33 -14.06 22.57
CA PRO A 430 -23.44 -15.01 22.62
C PRO A 430 -23.71 -15.72 21.29
N SER A 431 -23.63 -15.04 20.16
CA SER A 431 -23.84 -15.63 18.83
C SER A 431 -22.80 -16.70 18.48
N THR A 432 -21.67 -16.72 19.17
CA THR A 432 -20.64 -17.74 18.97
C THR A 432 -21.11 -19.13 19.41
N ILE A 433 -21.89 -19.20 20.48
CA ILE A 433 -22.54 -20.45 20.94
C ILE A 433 -23.49 -20.97 19.86
N SER A 434 -24.39 -20.12 19.37
CA SER A 434 -25.30 -20.49 18.30
C SER A 434 -24.55 -20.92 17.02
N ARG A 435 -23.40 -20.29 16.72
CA ARG A 435 -22.57 -20.65 15.56
C ARG A 435 -21.98 -22.06 15.69
N LEU A 436 -21.46 -22.45 16.87
CA LEU A 436 -20.96 -23.80 17.13
C LEU A 436 -22.08 -24.85 17.01
N MET A 437 -23.26 -24.58 17.59
CA MET A 437 -24.42 -25.46 17.46
C MET A 437 -24.89 -25.59 16.00
N ASN A 438 -24.91 -24.50 15.25
CA ASN A 438 -25.26 -24.51 13.82
C ASN A 438 -24.22 -25.24 12.96
N MET A 439 -22.97 -25.36 13.40
CA MET A 439 -21.98 -26.22 12.76
C MET A 439 -22.21 -27.71 13.03
N GLY A 440 -23.14 -28.07 13.93
CA GLY A 440 -23.47 -29.43 14.27
C GLY A 440 -22.89 -29.92 15.61
N ILE A 441 -22.27 -29.04 16.41
CA ILE A 441 -21.77 -29.42 17.73
C ILE A 441 -22.95 -29.44 18.71
N GLU A 442 -23.11 -30.56 19.42
CA GLU A 442 -24.21 -30.75 20.35
C GLU A 442 -24.11 -29.80 21.55
N PRO A 443 -25.25 -29.25 22.04
CA PRO A 443 -25.27 -28.28 23.14
C PRO A 443 -24.50 -28.70 24.39
N PHE A 444 -24.54 -29.98 24.78
CA PHE A 444 -23.83 -30.44 25.95
C PHE A 444 -22.31 -30.43 25.78
N LEU A 445 -21.82 -30.65 24.57
CA LEU A 445 -20.38 -30.55 24.25
C LEU A 445 -19.91 -29.09 24.29
N VAL A 446 -20.73 -28.14 23.75
CA VAL A 446 -20.43 -26.72 23.83
C VAL A 446 -20.41 -26.24 25.27
N ALA A 447 -21.45 -26.57 26.05
CA ALA A 447 -21.59 -26.17 27.46
C ALA A 447 -20.43 -26.62 28.34
N THR A 448 -19.88 -27.82 28.06
CA THR A 448 -18.83 -28.43 28.90
C THR A 448 -17.40 -28.09 28.43
N SER A 449 -17.21 -27.82 27.14
CA SER A 449 -15.88 -27.52 26.57
C SER A 449 -15.51 -26.04 26.58
N VAL A 450 -16.47 -25.14 26.36
CA VAL A 450 -16.20 -23.69 26.22
C VAL A 450 -16.11 -23.03 27.60
N ASN A 451 -14.98 -22.42 27.89
CA ASN A 451 -14.73 -21.71 29.15
C ASN A 451 -15.06 -20.21 29.03
N LEU A 452 -14.73 -19.61 27.89
CA LEU A 452 -14.88 -18.17 27.66
C LEU A 452 -14.96 -17.85 26.17
N ILE A 453 -15.75 -16.83 25.85
CA ILE A 453 -15.81 -16.23 24.54
C ILE A 453 -15.52 -14.72 24.65
N CYS A 454 -14.61 -14.22 23.83
CA CYS A 454 -14.22 -12.82 23.77
C CYS A 454 -14.53 -12.25 22.38
N ALA A 455 -15.60 -11.48 22.25
CA ALA A 455 -15.82 -10.73 21.03
C ALA A 455 -14.99 -9.45 21.02
N GLN A 456 -14.43 -9.11 19.86
CA GLN A 456 -13.44 -8.04 19.73
C GLN A 456 -13.67 -7.17 18.49
N ARG A 457 -13.46 -5.85 18.65
CA ARG A 457 -13.38 -4.84 17.59
C ARG A 457 -12.16 -3.96 17.80
N LEU A 458 -11.69 -3.32 16.74
CA LEU A 458 -10.68 -2.27 16.82
C LEU A 458 -11.27 -0.94 16.35
N VAL A 459 -11.08 0.09 17.16
CA VAL A 459 -11.44 1.48 16.82
C VAL A 459 -10.18 2.34 16.78
N ARG A 460 -10.21 3.43 16.00
CA ARG A 460 -9.08 4.36 15.93
C ARG A 460 -8.93 5.12 17.25
N ARG A 461 -7.70 5.32 17.66
CA ARG A 461 -7.37 6.10 18.86
C ARG A 461 -7.20 7.56 18.50
N ILE A 462 -7.76 8.47 19.30
CA ILE A 462 -7.56 9.91 19.15
C ILE A 462 -6.06 10.22 19.27
N CYS A 463 -5.56 11.06 18.37
CA CYS A 463 -4.17 11.49 18.38
C CYS A 463 -3.89 12.31 19.64
N SER A 464 -2.91 11.90 20.43
CA SER A 464 -2.55 12.56 21.69
C SER A 464 -2.04 14.00 21.51
N GLN A 465 -1.52 14.34 20.33
CA GLN A 465 -0.94 15.66 20.03
C GLN A 465 -1.98 16.73 19.66
N CYS A 466 -3.17 16.31 19.20
CA CYS A 466 -4.21 17.24 18.76
C CYS A 466 -5.58 16.91 19.38
N LYS A 467 -5.58 16.17 20.49
CA LYS A 467 -6.78 15.84 21.25
C LYS A 467 -7.33 17.11 21.93
N GLU A 468 -8.61 17.38 21.73
CA GLU A 468 -9.32 18.48 22.38
C GLU A 468 -10.74 18.08 22.78
N PRO A 469 -11.35 18.74 23.78
CA PRO A 469 -12.70 18.43 24.19
C PRO A 469 -13.72 18.86 23.13
N LEU A 470 -14.78 18.07 23.00
CA LEU A 470 -15.90 18.33 22.12
C LEU A 470 -17.19 18.42 22.95
N GLN A 471 -17.92 19.50 22.81
CA GLN A 471 -19.24 19.64 23.46
C GLN A 471 -20.30 18.90 22.64
N ILE A 472 -20.98 17.96 23.29
CA ILE A 472 -22.10 17.20 22.71
C ILE A 472 -23.29 17.36 23.65
N LEU A 473 -24.48 17.43 23.07
CA LEU A 473 -25.71 17.53 23.86
C LEU A 473 -25.93 16.26 24.70
N PRO A 474 -26.31 16.36 26.00
CA PRO A 474 -26.52 15.20 26.86
C PRO A 474 -27.54 14.20 26.29
N GLN A 475 -28.53 14.66 25.53
CA GLN A 475 -29.47 13.77 24.88
C GLN A 475 -28.80 12.82 23.86
N ALA A 476 -27.90 13.32 23.02
CA ALA A 476 -27.19 12.49 22.06
C ALA A 476 -26.29 11.44 22.76
N LEU A 477 -25.76 11.75 23.93
CA LEU A 477 -25.01 10.80 24.74
C LEU A 477 -25.90 9.68 25.31
N ARG A 478 -27.12 10.03 25.75
CA ARG A 478 -28.12 9.05 26.20
C ARG A 478 -28.55 8.14 25.06
N ASP A 479 -28.81 8.70 23.89
CA ASP A 479 -29.20 7.95 22.69
C ASP A 479 -28.09 6.98 22.25
N ALA A 480 -26.82 7.30 22.54
CA ALA A 480 -25.67 6.43 22.29
C ALA A 480 -25.52 5.30 23.33
N GLY A 481 -26.19 5.38 24.49
CA GLY A 481 -26.20 4.36 25.53
C GLY A 481 -25.53 4.73 26.86
N TYR A 482 -25.26 6.04 27.12
CA TYR A 482 -24.86 6.50 28.45
C TYR A 482 -26.09 6.61 29.38
N THR A 483 -25.87 6.37 30.65
CA THR A 483 -26.91 6.65 31.66
C THR A 483 -27.15 8.16 31.81
N PRO A 484 -28.31 8.61 32.36
CA PRO A 484 -28.55 10.03 32.60
C PRO A 484 -27.44 10.70 33.39
N ASP A 485 -26.98 10.07 34.47
CA ASP A 485 -25.92 10.60 35.34
C ASP A 485 -24.54 10.68 34.63
N GLU A 486 -24.24 9.71 33.78
CA GLU A 486 -23.01 9.71 32.99
C GLU A 486 -23.02 10.77 31.90
N SER A 487 -24.20 10.97 31.24
CA SER A 487 -24.35 11.93 30.14
C SER A 487 -24.13 13.39 30.56
N GLU A 488 -24.24 13.70 31.85
CA GLU A 488 -24.00 15.04 32.40
C GLU A 488 -22.52 15.25 32.80
N LYS A 489 -21.77 14.17 33.04
CA LYS A 489 -20.41 14.23 33.60
C LYS A 489 -19.32 13.92 32.57
N VAL A 490 -19.65 13.19 31.51
CA VAL A 490 -18.68 12.72 30.53
C VAL A 490 -18.20 13.85 29.64
N ILE A 491 -16.87 14.01 29.55
CA ILE A 491 -16.23 14.93 28.62
C ILE A 491 -15.78 14.13 27.39
N ILE A 492 -16.39 14.43 26.26
CA ILE A 492 -16.05 13.81 24.97
C ILE A 492 -14.86 14.54 24.36
N HIS A 493 -14.05 13.80 23.63
CA HIS A 493 -12.87 14.36 22.95
C HIS A 493 -12.88 13.98 21.47
N HIS A 494 -12.22 14.83 20.66
CA HIS A 494 -11.91 14.56 19.25
C HIS A 494 -10.48 14.99 18.93
N GLY A 495 -9.98 14.61 17.76
CA GLY A 495 -8.69 15.06 17.26
C GLY A 495 -8.87 16.14 16.20
N ARG A 496 -8.31 17.34 16.43
CA ARG A 496 -8.36 18.45 15.47
C ARG A 496 -7.67 18.15 14.15
N GLY A 497 -6.70 17.27 14.14
CA GLY A 497 -5.77 17.04 13.04
C GLY A 497 -4.43 17.77 13.26
N CYS A 498 -3.33 17.09 12.95
CA CYS A 498 -1.97 17.65 13.03
C CYS A 498 -1.02 16.84 12.12
N ALA A 499 0.22 17.32 11.93
CA ALA A 499 1.23 16.63 11.15
C ALA A 499 1.51 15.20 11.64
N THR A 500 1.47 14.96 12.98
CA THR A 500 1.70 13.63 13.57
C THR A 500 0.67 12.59 13.18
N CYS A 501 -0.57 12.98 12.93
CA CYS A 501 -1.67 12.12 12.50
C CYS A 501 -2.06 12.31 11.03
N ASN A 502 -1.24 12.98 10.22
CA ASN A 502 -1.54 13.32 8.83
C ASN A 502 -2.92 13.99 8.68
N ASN A 503 -3.24 14.92 9.57
CA ASN A 503 -4.49 15.68 9.66
C ASN A 503 -5.77 14.84 9.84
N THR A 504 -5.66 13.55 10.16
CA THR A 504 -6.82 12.67 10.37
C THR A 504 -7.48 12.82 11.74
N GLY A 505 -6.79 13.40 12.72
CA GLY A 505 -7.23 13.42 14.12
C GLY A 505 -7.00 12.11 14.89
N TYR A 506 -6.55 11.03 14.22
CA TYR A 506 -6.37 9.70 14.80
C TYR A 506 -4.94 9.17 14.60
N LYS A 507 -4.44 8.41 15.57
CA LYS A 507 -3.18 7.69 15.47
C LYS A 507 -3.19 6.42 16.31
N GLY A 508 -3.05 5.27 15.64
CA GLY A 508 -3.12 3.95 16.25
C GLY A 508 -4.56 3.50 16.53
N ARG A 509 -4.70 2.33 17.12
CA ARG A 509 -5.99 1.67 17.40
C ARG A 509 -6.06 1.22 18.83
N VAL A 510 -7.28 1.02 19.33
CA VAL A 510 -7.58 0.45 20.65
C VAL A 510 -8.67 -0.62 20.50
N GLY A 511 -8.56 -1.72 21.26
CA GLY A 511 -9.53 -2.81 21.24
C GLY A 511 -10.78 -2.48 22.04
N LEU A 512 -11.94 -2.93 21.56
CA LEU A 512 -13.19 -3.04 22.29
C LEU A 512 -13.42 -4.52 22.56
N TYR A 513 -13.83 -4.86 23.79
CA TYR A 513 -13.94 -6.24 24.23
C TYR A 513 -15.30 -6.51 24.89
N GLU A 514 -15.91 -7.63 24.51
CA GLU A 514 -17.08 -8.22 25.12
C GLU A 514 -16.69 -9.61 25.58
N VAL A 515 -16.49 -9.79 26.89
CA VAL A 515 -15.95 -11.03 27.48
C VAL A 515 -17.06 -11.76 28.21
N MET A 516 -17.50 -12.88 27.64
CA MET A 516 -18.52 -13.76 28.18
C MET A 516 -17.86 -15.01 28.79
N GLU A 517 -17.81 -15.08 30.09
CA GLU A 517 -17.36 -16.25 30.83
C GLU A 517 -18.53 -17.24 30.96
N ILE A 518 -18.30 -18.50 30.62
CA ILE A 518 -19.33 -19.54 30.69
C ILE A 518 -19.40 -20.06 32.13
N ASN A 519 -20.34 -19.50 32.90
CA ASN A 519 -20.69 -19.93 34.25
C ASN A 519 -21.80 -21.00 34.23
N ASP A 520 -22.17 -21.50 35.39
CA ASP A 520 -23.16 -22.59 35.50
C ASP A 520 -24.54 -22.17 34.99
N GLU A 521 -24.96 -20.91 35.21
CA GLU A 521 -26.23 -20.39 34.72
C GLU A 521 -26.27 -20.33 33.18
N LEU A 522 -25.18 -19.91 32.54
CA LEU A 522 -25.08 -19.91 31.08
C LEU A 522 -24.97 -21.34 30.51
N ARG A 523 -24.30 -22.27 31.23
CA ARG A 523 -24.26 -23.70 30.85
C ARG A 523 -25.66 -24.31 30.79
N GLU A 524 -26.49 -24.06 31.82
CA GLU A 524 -27.88 -24.51 31.81
C GLU A 524 -28.67 -24.02 30.62
N LEU A 525 -28.54 -22.74 30.29
CA LEU A 525 -29.18 -22.15 29.11
C LEU A 525 -28.66 -22.76 27.80
N ILE A 526 -27.35 -23.01 27.68
CA ILE A 526 -26.78 -23.64 26.48
C ILE A 526 -27.33 -25.07 26.34
N LEU A 527 -27.42 -25.84 27.45
CA LEU A 527 -27.93 -27.23 27.44
C LEU A 527 -29.37 -27.31 26.93
N VAL A 528 -30.22 -26.34 27.26
CA VAL A 528 -31.60 -26.29 26.75
C VAL A 528 -31.76 -25.65 25.38
N GLY A 529 -30.65 -25.28 24.75
CA GLY A 529 -30.65 -24.70 23.41
C GLY A 529 -31.16 -23.27 23.36
N ALA A 530 -30.94 -22.46 24.38
CA ALA A 530 -31.39 -21.07 24.46
C ALA A 530 -30.85 -20.22 23.31
N SER A 531 -31.62 -19.22 22.91
CA SER A 531 -31.26 -18.29 21.85
C SER A 531 -30.10 -17.37 22.25
N ALA A 532 -29.37 -16.82 21.26
CA ALA A 532 -28.32 -15.84 21.52
C ALA A 532 -28.82 -14.62 22.32
N LEU A 533 -30.10 -14.24 22.19
CA LEU A 533 -30.69 -13.12 22.94
C LEU A 533 -30.84 -13.46 24.43
N GLU A 534 -31.31 -14.67 24.74
CA GLU A 534 -31.44 -15.16 26.12
C GLU A 534 -30.07 -15.28 26.78
N LEU A 535 -29.09 -15.84 26.06
CA LEU A 535 -27.69 -15.91 26.51
C LEU A 535 -27.10 -14.52 26.76
N LYS A 536 -27.35 -13.54 25.84
CA LYS A 536 -26.92 -12.13 25.99
C LYS A 536 -27.48 -11.53 27.27
N LYS A 537 -28.81 -11.67 27.48
CA LYS A 537 -29.48 -11.13 28.65
C LYS A 537 -28.86 -11.70 29.94
N LYS A 538 -28.69 -13.01 30.01
CA LYS A 538 -28.10 -13.67 31.17
C LYS A 538 -26.65 -13.29 31.40
N ALA A 539 -25.85 -13.20 30.33
CA ALA A 539 -24.46 -12.77 30.41
C ALA A 539 -24.31 -11.34 30.96
N LEU A 540 -25.22 -10.42 30.57
CA LEU A 540 -25.26 -9.05 31.13
C LEU A 540 -25.61 -9.05 32.62
N GLU A 541 -26.57 -9.87 33.05
CA GLU A 541 -26.93 -10.04 34.47
C GLU A 541 -25.73 -10.54 35.30
N THR A 542 -24.86 -11.36 34.72
CA THR A 542 -23.64 -11.91 35.35
C THR A 542 -22.40 -11.05 35.15
N GLY A 543 -22.55 -9.81 34.69
CA GLY A 543 -21.47 -8.81 34.62
C GLY A 543 -20.65 -8.84 33.34
N MET A 544 -21.21 -9.32 32.22
CA MET A 544 -20.63 -9.08 30.90
C MET A 544 -20.92 -7.62 30.51
N ILE A 545 -19.95 -6.98 29.88
CA ILE A 545 -20.16 -5.68 29.22
C ILE A 545 -20.20 -5.90 27.71
N THR A 546 -21.10 -5.20 27.01
CA THR A 546 -21.19 -5.26 25.55
C THR A 546 -20.03 -4.53 24.87
N LEU A 547 -19.76 -4.84 23.59
CA LEU A 547 -18.80 -4.07 22.77
C LEU A 547 -19.14 -2.57 22.77
N ARG A 548 -20.43 -2.19 22.69
CA ARG A 548 -20.88 -0.80 22.78
C ARG A 548 -20.48 -0.18 24.13
N ARG A 549 -20.74 -0.87 25.24
CA ARG A 549 -20.39 -0.38 26.58
C ARG A 549 -18.89 -0.24 26.77
N SER A 550 -18.09 -1.22 26.32
CA SER A 550 -16.63 -1.14 26.28
C SER A 550 -16.17 0.10 25.49
N GLY A 551 -16.80 0.38 24.34
CA GLY A 551 -16.52 1.57 23.53
C GLY A 551 -16.84 2.87 24.28
N LEU A 552 -18.01 2.97 24.90
CA LEU A 552 -18.43 4.16 25.64
C LEU A 552 -17.49 4.47 26.82
N LEU A 553 -17.00 3.45 27.52
CA LEU A 553 -15.98 3.63 28.57
C LEU A 553 -14.68 4.23 27.99
N LYS A 554 -14.26 3.79 26.79
CA LYS A 554 -13.05 4.35 26.14
C LYS A 554 -13.27 5.76 25.59
N VAL A 555 -14.47 6.10 25.18
CA VAL A 555 -14.83 7.48 24.82
C VAL A 555 -14.75 8.39 26.06
N ALA A 556 -15.28 7.94 27.19
CA ALA A 556 -15.21 8.69 28.45
C ALA A 556 -13.75 8.94 28.90
N LEU A 557 -12.86 7.96 28.67
CA LEU A 557 -11.41 8.10 28.91
C LEU A 557 -10.70 8.96 27.84
N GLY A 558 -11.43 9.36 26.79
CA GLY A 558 -10.87 10.12 25.66
C GLY A 558 -9.85 9.33 24.83
N HIS A 559 -9.98 8.03 24.75
CA HIS A 559 -9.15 7.18 23.91
C HIS A 559 -9.63 7.12 22.46
N THR A 560 -10.95 7.20 22.23
CA THR A 560 -11.57 7.15 20.90
C THR A 560 -12.75 8.13 20.85
N THR A 561 -13.35 8.28 19.67
CA THR A 561 -14.52 9.15 19.47
C THR A 561 -15.82 8.34 19.52
N MET A 562 -16.92 9.04 19.75
CA MET A 562 -18.27 8.46 19.67
C MET A 562 -18.56 7.87 18.28
N GLU A 563 -18.18 8.59 17.24
CA GLU A 563 -18.35 8.17 15.84
C GLU A 563 -17.72 6.79 15.55
N GLU A 564 -16.49 6.56 16.02
CA GLU A 564 -15.79 5.28 15.87
C GLU A 564 -16.54 4.15 16.58
N VAL A 565 -17.02 4.38 17.79
CA VAL A 565 -17.76 3.36 18.55
C VAL A 565 -19.10 3.04 17.88
N LEU A 566 -19.83 4.06 17.42
CA LEU A 566 -21.11 3.88 16.75
C LEU A 566 -20.96 3.13 15.42
N ARG A 567 -19.88 3.39 14.69
CA ARG A 567 -19.59 2.71 13.42
C ARG A 567 -19.28 1.22 13.60
N GLU A 568 -18.54 0.85 14.64
CA GLU A 568 -18.02 -0.51 14.83
C GLU A 568 -18.91 -1.40 15.72
N THR A 569 -19.93 -0.84 16.38
CA THR A 569 -20.79 -1.57 17.31
C THR A 569 -22.27 -1.35 17.04
N VAL A 570 -23.08 -2.35 17.35
CA VAL A 570 -24.55 -2.30 17.33
C VAL A 570 -25.06 -2.21 18.77
N LEU A 571 -26.25 -1.63 18.99
CA LEU A 571 -26.90 -1.58 20.31
C LEU A 571 -27.36 -2.96 20.77
#